data_79a3199297e13e987a89f9469ebb0d80
#
_entry.id   79a3199297e13e987a89f9469ebb0d80
#
_cell.length_a   1.000
_cell.length_b   1.000
_cell.length_c   1.000
_cell.angle_alpha   90.00
_cell.angle_beta   90.00
_cell.angle_gamma   90.00
#
_symmetry.space_group_name_H-M   'P 1'
#
loop_
_entity.id
_entity.type
_entity.pdbx_description
1 polymer ?
#
loop_
_entity_poly.entity_id
_entity_poly.type
_entity_poly.pdbx_seq_one_letter_code
_entity_poly.pdbx_strand_id
1 'polypeptide(L)'
;MLKLAICEDDVIQCEQIQCLTQSSLRIPFEFDIFSSAKGFLKQISNKKCPYQIVLMDIELGSESMSGINLAKKINSSNPNTQIIFISQHLKYASSVYETNHVYFVYKQQMAEYLPKALSAACQKIYNLREQYFCFSYHSRDYRILRSDVLYICLLY
;
A
#
# COMPACT_ATOMS: atom_id res chain seq x y z
N MET A 1 -0.43 4.28 -13.61
CA MET A 1 -0.07 5.22 -12.55
C MET A 1 -0.25 4.50 -11.22
N LEU A 2 0.67 4.68 -10.28
CA LEU A 2 0.63 4.05 -8.96
C LEU A 2 -0.25 4.89 -8.03
N LYS A 3 -1.18 4.25 -7.30
CA LYS A 3 -2.03 4.94 -6.31
C LYS A 3 -1.56 4.62 -4.90
N LEU A 4 -1.23 5.66 -4.15
CA LEU A 4 -0.81 5.57 -2.76
C LEU A 4 -1.87 6.19 -1.84
N ALA A 5 -1.87 5.75 -0.58
CA ALA A 5 -2.54 6.46 0.51
C ALA A 5 -1.53 6.74 1.62
N ILE A 6 -1.67 7.89 2.26
CA ILE A 6 -0.94 8.26 3.47
C ILE A 6 -1.98 8.40 4.59
N CYS A 7 -1.84 7.62 5.65
CA CYS A 7 -2.66 7.70 6.86
C CYS A 7 -1.79 8.22 8.00
N GLU A 8 -1.92 9.51 8.30
CA GLU A 8 -1.13 10.24 9.29
C GLU A 8 -1.97 11.42 9.80
N ASP A 9 -2.13 11.57 11.10
CA ASP A 9 -2.91 12.65 11.71
C ASP A 9 -2.07 13.91 12.01
N ASP A 10 -0.76 13.76 12.17
CA ASP A 10 0.16 14.89 12.31
C ASP A 10 0.51 15.50 10.95
N VAL A 11 0.15 16.76 10.75
CA VAL A 11 0.34 17.49 9.49
C VAL A 11 1.83 17.58 9.11
N ILE A 12 2.70 17.83 10.07
CA ILE A 12 4.16 18.01 9.83
C ILE A 12 4.75 16.67 9.40
N GLN A 13 4.38 15.60 10.07
CA GLN A 13 4.84 14.25 9.71
C GLN A 13 4.29 13.81 8.35
N CYS A 14 3.04 14.14 8.06
CA CYS A 14 2.43 13.89 6.76
C CYS A 14 3.22 14.58 5.64
N GLU A 15 3.58 15.86 5.80
CA GLU A 15 4.40 16.61 4.83
C GLU A 15 5.79 15.98 4.64
N GLN A 16 6.43 15.51 5.71
CA GLN A 16 7.70 14.81 5.63
C GLN A 16 7.59 13.50 4.85
N ILE A 17 6.55 12.71 5.11
CA ILE A 17 6.27 11.46 4.37
C ILE A 17 6.05 11.75 2.89
N GLN A 18 5.29 12.79 2.56
CA GLN A 18 5.05 13.21 1.18
C GLN A 18 6.36 13.58 0.48
N CYS A 19 7.16 14.46 1.08
CA CYS A 19 8.43 14.92 0.52
C CYS A 19 9.39 13.74 0.26
N LEU A 20 9.54 12.83 1.24
CA LEU A 20 10.38 11.64 1.08
C LEU A 20 9.82 10.68 0.01
N THR A 21 8.51 10.52 -0.07
CA THR A 21 7.89 9.67 -1.10
C THR A 21 8.12 10.24 -2.49
N GLN A 22 7.93 11.56 -2.67
CA GLN A 22 8.15 12.25 -3.94
C GLN A 22 9.61 12.17 -4.40
N SER A 23 10.56 12.30 -3.48
CA SER A 23 11.99 12.20 -3.80
C SER A 23 12.46 10.77 -4.09
N SER A 24 11.77 9.77 -3.56
CA SER A 24 12.14 8.35 -3.66
C SER A 24 11.56 7.65 -4.88
N LEU A 25 10.34 8.00 -5.29
CA LEU A 25 9.65 7.35 -6.41
C LEU A 25 9.92 8.09 -7.72
N ARG A 26 10.47 7.36 -8.70
CA ARG A 26 10.73 7.86 -10.06
C ARG A 26 9.68 7.44 -11.09
N ILE A 27 8.61 6.81 -10.66
CA ILE A 27 7.49 6.39 -11.51
C ILE A 27 6.29 7.29 -11.26
N PRO A 28 5.39 7.50 -12.25
CA PRO A 28 4.19 8.32 -12.06
C PRO A 28 3.29 7.73 -10.97
N PHE A 29 2.93 8.56 -10.00
CA PHE A 29 2.04 8.19 -8.91
C PHE A 29 1.15 9.36 -8.48
N GLU A 30 0.09 9.01 -7.77
CA GLU A 30 -0.80 9.93 -7.04
C GLU A 30 -1.01 9.41 -5.64
N PHE A 31 -1.31 10.28 -4.69
CA PHE A 31 -1.67 9.88 -3.34
C PHE A 31 -2.84 10.66 -2.79
N ASP A 32 -3.63 9.96 -1.97
CA ASP A 32 -4.66 10.55 -1.13
C ASP A 32 -4.19 10.56 0.33
N ILE A 33 -4.56 11.60 1.08
CA ILE A 33 -4.16 11.78 2.47
C ILE A 33 -5.36 11.59 3.38
N PHE A 34 -5.17 10.85 4.46
CA PHE A 34 -6.17 10.58 5.48
C PHE A 34 -5.60 10.88 6.86
N SER A 35 -6.23 11.80 7.56
CA SER A 35 -5.87 12.13 8.95
C SER A 35 -6.53 11.19 9.97
N SER A 36 -7.28 10.17 9.55
CA SER A 36 -7.98 9.26 10.45
C SER A 36 -8.33 7.93 9.78
N ALA A 37 -8.39 6.86 10.57
CA ALA A 37 -8.84 5.55 10.11
C ALA A 37 -10.28 5.57 9.60
N LYS A 38 -11.15 6.35 10.23
CA LYS A 38 -12.55 6.51 9.81
C LYS A 38 -12.67 7.20 8.44
N GLY A 39 -11.85 8.21 8.18
CA GLY A 39 -11.78 8.89 6.88
C GLY A 39 -11.37 7.92 5.78
N PHE A 40 -10.33 7.14 6.02
CA PHE A 40 -9.87 6.10 5.09
C PHE A 40 -10.96 5.05 4.81
N LEU A 41 -11.61 4.53 5.87
CA LEU A 41 -12.66 3.52 5.73
C LEU A 41 -13.87 4.01 4.94
N LYS A 42 -14.25 5.28 5.07
CA LYS A 42 -15.32 5.87 4.25
C LYS A 42 -14.99 5.81 2.76
N GLN A 43 -13.73 6.06 2.40
CA GLN A 43 -13.27 6.04 1.01
C GLN A 43 -13.31 4.64 0.40
N ILE A 44 -13.05 3.61 1.20
CA ILE A 44 -13.06 2.21 0.73
C ILE A 44 -14.35 1.47 1.06
N SER A 45 -15.36 2.14 1.67
CA SER A 45 -16.65 1.52 2.06
C SER A 45 -17.28 0.79 0.88
N ASN A 46 -17.54 -0.50 1.06
CA ASN A 46 -18.16 -1.40 0.08
C ASN A 46 -17.36 -1.61 -1.22
N LYS A 47 -16.10 -1.18 -1.30
CA LYS A 47 -15.23 -1.37 -2.47
C LYS A 47 -13.90 -1.98 -2.06
N LYS A 48 -13.29 -2.68 -3.01
CA LYS A 48 -11.90 -3.12 -2.85
C LYS A 48 -11.00 -1.89 -2.66
N CYS A 49 -10.03 -1.96 -1.73
CA CYS A 49 -9.06 -0.90 -1.52
C CYS A 49 -8.36 -0.55 -2.86
N PRO A 50 -8.45 0.70 -3.35
CA PRO A 50 -7.93 1.08 -4.66
C PRO A 50 -6.42 1.34 -4.65
N TYR A 51 -5.81 1.46 -3.46
CA TYR A 51 -4.42 1.82 -3.30
C TYR A 51 -3.51 0.59 -3.44
N GLN A 52 -2.42 0.75 -4.18
CA GLN A 52 -1.38 -0.27 -4.29
C GLN A 52 -0.41 -0.21 -3.11
N ILE A 53 -0.15 0.99 -2.57
CA ILE A 53 0.68 1.20 -1.38
C ILE A 53 -0.11 2.03 -0.38
N VAL A 54 -0.02 1.67 0.91
CA VAL A 54 -0.55 2.46 2.02
C VAL A 54 0.58 2.70 3.02
N LEU A 55 0.91 3.97 3.22
CA LEU A 55 1.82 4.45 4.26
C LEU A 55 0.96 4.72 5.49
N MET A 56 1.17 3.99 6.58
CA MET A 56 0.24 3.88 7.69
C MET A 56 0.91 4.23 9.01
N ASP A 57 0.52 5.32 9.66
CA ASP A 57 0.81 5.44 11.08
C ASP A 57 -0.01 4.43 11.89
N ILE A 58 0.59 3.93 12.95
CA ILE A 58 -0.07 3.00 13.86
C ILE A 58 -0.98 3.73 14.84
N GLU A 59 -0.56 4.91 15.29
CA GLU A 59 -1.30 5.76 16.21
C GLU A 59 -1.98 6.89 15.43
N LEU A 60 -3.21 6.68 14.99
CA LEU A 60 -4.03 7.65 14.25
C LEU A 60 -4.93 8.44 15.20
N GLY A 61 -4.34 9.37 15.94
CA GLY A 61 -5.05 10.25 16.87
C GLY A 61 -5.72 9.52 18.05
N SER A 62 -6.78 10.10 18.59
CA SER A 62 -7.56 9.55 19.71
C SER A 62 -8.63 8.53 19.28
N GLU A 63 -8.60 8.05 18.04
CA GLU A 63 -9.59 7.09 17.55
C GLU A 63 -9.42 5.70 18.19
N SER A 64 -10.54 5.00 18.35
CA SER A 64 -10.58 3.64 18.88
C SER A 64 -9.92 2.60 17.96
N MET A 65 -9.61 2.97 16.72
CA MET A 65 -9.04 2.07 15.72
C MET A 65 -7.58 2.44 15.44
N SER A 66 -6.68 1.52 15.79
CA SER A 66 -5.26 1.65 15.44
C SER A 66 -5.00 1.39 13.95
N GLY A 67 -3.88 1.89 13.43
CA GLY A 67 -3.41 1.58 12.08
C GLY A 67 -3.24 0.08 11.82
N ILE A 68 -2.91 -0.72 12.85
CA ILE A 68 -2.82 -2.19 12.73
C ILE A 68 -4.21 -2.80 12.44
N ASN A 69 -5.25 -2.35 13.14
CA ASN A 69 -6.61 -2.83 12.89
C ASN A 69 -7.14 -2.38 11.52
N LEU A 70 -6.78 -1.18 11.09
CA LEU A 70 -7.08 -0.71 9.74
C LEU A 70 -6.36 -1.57 8.69
N ALA A 71 -5.09 -1.90 8.91
CA ALA A 71 -4.31 -2.76 8.02
C ALA A 71 -4.94 -4.15 7.87
N LYS A 72 -5.43 -4.76 8.94
CA LYS A 72 -6.17 -6.04 8.89
C LYS A 72 -7.41 -5.96 7.99
N LYS A 73 -8.16 -4.86 8.06
CA LYS A 73 -9.31 -4.64 7.18
C LYS A 73 -8.90 -4.44 5.72
N ILE A 74 -7.82 -3.70 5.46
CA ILE A 74 -7.27 -3.53 4.12
C ILE A 74 -6.84 -4.90 3.56
N ASN A 75 -6.10 -5.69 4.32
CA ASN A 75 -5.66 -7.03 3.91
C ASN A 75 -6.84 -7.93 3.53
N SER A 76 -7.94 -7.88 4.29
CA SER A 76 -9.16 -8.65 4.01
C SER A 76 -9.86 -8.18 2.73
N SER A 77 -9.84 -6.88 2.42
CA SER A 77 -10.50 -6.30 1.25
C SER A 77 -9.66 -6.39 -0.02
N ASN A 78 -8.34 -6.24 0.11
CA ASN A 78 -7.38 -6.32 -0.98
C ASN A 78 -6.01 -6.80 -0.48
N PRO A 79 -5.73 -8.11 -0.51
CA PRO A 79 -4.47 -8.69 -0.03
C PRO A 79 -3.25 -8.25 -0.84
N ASN A 80 -3.45 -7.66 -2.03
CA ASN A 80 -2.36 -7.17 -2.89
C ASN A 80 -1.92 -5.74 -2.53
N THR A 81 -2.64 -5.03 -1.66
CA THR A 81 -2.21 -3.72 -1.15
C THR A 81 -0.97 -3.88 -0.29
N GLN A 82 0.09 -3.16 -0.63
CA GLN A 82 1.34 -3.17 0.10
C GLN A 82 1.27 -2.16 1.24
N ILE A 83 1.34 -2.62 2.48
CA ILE A 83 1.28 -1.76 3.67
C ILE A 83 2.69 -1.52 4.19
N ILE A 84 3.04 -0.26 4.43
CA ILE A 84 4.26 0.17 5.09
C ILE A 84 3.83 0.89 6.37
N PHE A 85 4.16 0.34 7.52
CA PHE A 85 3.94 1.00 8.79
C PHE A 85 5.02 2.04 9.06
N ILE A 86 4.62 3.19 9.59
CA ILE A 86 5.50 4.28 10.00
C ILE A 86 5.11 4.65 11.42
N SER A 87 5.99 4.47 12.40
CA SER A 87 5.64 4.72 13.80
C SER A 87 6.82 5.29 14.59
N GLN A 88 6.50 6.12 15.57
CA GLN A 88 7.49 6.60 16.55
C GLN A 88 7.76 5.61 17.70
N HIS A 89 7.05 4.49 17.76
CA HIS A 89 7.13 3.53 18.85
C HIS A 89 7.53 2.13 18.38
N LEU A 90 8.75 1.71 18.73
CA LEU A 90 9.27 0.37 18.41
C LEU A 90 8.48 -0.78 19.09
N LYS A 91 7.73 -0.49 20.15
CA LYS A 91 6.87 -1.49 20.81
C LYS A 91 5.86 -2.17 19.87
N TYR A 92 5.50 -1.52 18.79
CA TYR A 92 4.57 -2.07 17.79
C TYR A 92 5.23 -3.00 16.76
N ALA A 93 6.56 -3.07 16.72
CA ALA A 93 7.28 -3.86 15.73
C ALA A 93 6.90 -5.35 15.73
N SER A 94 6.53 -5.91 16.89
CA SER A 94 6.00 -7.29 16.97
C SER A 94 4.54 -7.40 16.52
N SER A 95 3.72 -6.41 16.85
CA SER A 95 2.27 -6.46 16.58
C SER A 95 1.94 -6.32 15.09
N VAL A 96 2.79 -5.66 14.29
CA VAL A 96 2.57 -5.53 12.86
C VAL A 96 2.66 -6.87 12.11
N TYR A 97 3.36 -7.88 12.67
CA TYR A 97 3.42 -9.23 12.10
C TYR A 97 2.08 -9.98 12.09
N GLU A 98 1.07 -9.45 12.78
CA GLU A 98 -0.31 -9.94 12.66
C GLU A 98 -1.00 -9.50 11.35
N THR A 99 -0.32 -8.72 10.51
CA THR A 99 -0.82 -8.20 9.24
C THR A 99 0.07 -8.61 8.09
N ASN A 100 -0.49 -8.66 6.87
CA ASN A 100 0.33 -8.71 5.68
C ASN A 100 0.84 -7.30 5.37
N HIS A 101 2.10 -7.05 5.67
CA HIS A 101 2.78 -5.76 5.43
C HIS A 101 4.13 -5.98 4.75
N VAL A 102 4.71 -4.91 4.23
CA VAL A 102 6.01 -4.95 3.53
C VAL A 102 7.13 -4.57 4.47
N TYR A 103 6.92 -3.50 5.24
CA TYR A 103 7.97 -2.90 6.03
C TYR A 103 7.41 -2.20 7.27
N PHE A 104 8.24 -2.12 8.32
CA PHE A 104 8.05 -1.26 9.48
C PHE A 104 9.15 -0.21 9.50
N VAL A 105 8.78 1.06 9.43
CA VAL A 105 9.69 2.21 9.43
C VAL A 105 9.57 2.92 10.76
N TYR A 106 10.69 3.06 11.46
CA TYR A 106 10.77 3.89 12.66
C TYR A 106 10.89 5.36 12.26
N LYS A 107 9.98 6.24 12.76
CA LYS A 107 9.90 7.64 12.34
C LYS A 107 11.22 8.40 12.44
N GLN A 108 12.05 8.15 13.48
CA GLN A 108 13.36 8.79 13.63
C GLN A 108 14.39 8.38 12.54
N GLN A 109 14.16 7.26 11.86
CA GLN A 109 15.01 6.75 10.78
C GLN A 109 14.30 6.79 9.42
N MET A 110 13.23 7.58 9.31
CA MET A 110 12.37 7.58 8.13
C MET A 110 13.11 7.99 6.86
N ALA A 111 14.01 8.95 6.94
CA ALA A 111 14.81 9.39 5.79
C ALA A 111 15.65 8.28 5.16
N GLU A 112 16.13 7.32 5.97
CA GLU A 112 16.91 6.19 5.50
C GLU A 112 16.04 5.01 5.03
N TYR A 113 14.99 4.69 5.79
CA TYR A 113 14.25 3.43 5.60
C TYR A 113 12.99 3.56 4.73
N LEU A 114 12.36 4.73 4.65
CA LEU A 114 11.18 4.90 3.80
C LEU A 114 11.50 4.69 2.30
N PRO A 115 12.61 5.19 1.74
CA PRO A 115 13.00 4.87 0.36
C PRO A 115 13.19 3.36 0.12
N LYS A 116 13.81 2.65 1.07
CA LYS A 116 14.00 1.19 1.01
C LYS A 116 12.65 0.45 1.04
N ALA A 117 11.76 0.88 1.92
CA ALA A 117 10.41 0.31 2.07
C ALA A 117 9.56 0.51 0.80
N LEU A 118 9.62 1.71 0.22
CA LEU A 118 8.93 2.02 -1.05
C LEU A 118 9.48 1.18 -2.21
N SER A 119 10.80 1.02 -2.30
CA SER A 119 11.44 0.15 -3.29
C SER A 119 10.97 -1.30 -3.15
N ALA A 120 10.95 -1.83 -1.91
CA ALA A 120 10.46 -3.19 -1.64
C ALA A 120 8.97 -3.37 -2.01
N ALA A 121 8.13 -2.36 -1.72
CA ALA A 121 6.72 -2.38 -2.09
C ALA A 121 6.53 -2.36 -3.61
N CYS A 122 7.27 -1.50 -4.33
CA CYS A 122 7.24 -1.45 -5.78
C CYS A 122 7.68 -2.78 -6.41
N GLN A 123 8.74 -3.40 -5.88
CA GLN A 123 9.20 -4.71 -6.35
C GLN A 123 8.13 -5.80 -6.17
N LYS A 124 7.45 -5.83 -5.01
CA LYS A 124 6.34 -6.76 -4.79
C LYS A 124 5.18 -6.53 -5.78
N ILE A 125 4.82 -5.26 -6.04
CA ILE A 125 3.77 -4.91 -7.01
C ILE A 125 4.17 -5.35 -8.42
N TYR A 126 5.43 -5.10 -8.80
CA TYR A 126 5.96 -5.53 -10.10
C TYR A 126 5.88 -7.06 -10.25
N ASN A 127 6.37 -7.81 -9.27
CA ASN A 127 6.34 -9.26 -9.27
C ASN A 127 4.91 -9.81 -9.36
N LEU A 128 3.95 -9.19 -8.65
CA LEU A 128 2.54 -9.55 -8.75
C LEU A 128 1.97 -9.32 -10.17
N ARG A 129 2.39 -8.25 -10.86
CA ARG A 129 1.98 -8.00 -12.25
C ARG A 129 2.59 -9.00 -13.21
N GLU A 130 3.87 -9.32 -13.03
CA GLU A 130 4.57 -10.31 -13.86
C GLU A 130 4.01 -11.73 -13.72
N GLN A 131 3.31 -12.04 -12.63
CA GLN A 131 2.65 -13.34 -12.45
C GLN A 131 1.41 -13.52 -13.34
N TYR A 132 0.87 -12.43 -13.90
CA TYR A 132 -0.36 -12.48 -14.68
C TYR A 132 -0.15 -12.04 -16.11
N PHE A 133 -0.85 -12.72 -17.00
CA PHE A 133 -1.10 -12.26 -18.35
C PHE A 133 -2.41 -11.48 -18.37
N CYS A 134 -2.37 -10.21 -18.78
CA CYS A 134 -3.54 -9.33 -18.82
C CYS A 134 -3.88 -8.99 -20.26
N PHE A 135 -5.14 -9.13 -20.64
CA PHE A 135 -5.63 -8.74 -21.97
C PHE A 135 -7.11 -8.31 -21.88
N SER A 136 -7.52 -7.51 -22.86
CA SER A 136 -8.92 -7.06 -22.99
C SER A 136 -9.57 -7.76 -24.17
N TYR A 137 -10.77 -8.29 -23.96
CA TYR A 137 -11.59 -8.92 -24.99
C TYR A 137 -13.06 -8.58 -24.81
N HIS A 138 -13.72 -8.12 -25.87
CA HIS A 138 -15.13 -7.63 -25.85
C HIS A 138 -15.41 -6.64 -24.70
N SER A 139 -14.56 -5.61 -24.54
CA SER A 139 -14.65 -4.58 -23.48
C SER A 139 -14.62 -5.13 -22.05
N ARG A 140 -14.08 -6.33 -21.86
CA ARG A 140 -13.81 -6.93 -20.56
C ARG A 140 -12.34 -7.19 -20.40
N ASP A 141 -11.81 -6.87 -19.21
CA ASP A 141 -10.42 -7.15 -18.84
C ASP A 141 -10.31 -8.52 -18.20
N TYR A 142 -9.38 -9.30 -18.72
CA TYR A 142 -9.06 -10.64 -18.24
C TYR A 142 -7.67 -10.65 -17.64
N ARG A 143 -7.53 -11.46 -16.61
CA ARG A 143 -6.26 -11.64 -15.91
C ARG A 143 -6.08 -13.12 -15.61
N ILE A 144 -5.07 -13.73 -16.22
CA ILE A 144 -4.76 -15.15 -16.12
C ILE A 144 -3.36 -15.29 -15.52
N LEU A 145 -3.19 -16.20 -14.56
CA LEU A 145 -1.86 -16.54 -14.06
C LEU A 145 -0.99 -17.06 -15.20
N ARG A 146 0.24 -16.62 -15.29
CA ARG A 146 1.17 -17.11 -16.33
C ARG A 146 1.44 -18.59 -16.20
N SER A 147 1.41 -19.13 -14.98
CA SER A 147 1.52 -20.58 -14.72
C SER A 147 0.39 -21.39 -15.33
N ASP A 148 -0.78 -20.78 -15.55
CA ASP A 148 -1.97 -21.46 -16.08
C ASP A 148 -2.05 -21.37 -17.62
N VAL A 149 -1.12 -20.63 -18.24
CA VAL A 149 -1.05 -20.46 -19.70
C VAL A 149 -0.14 -21.54 -20.29
N LEU A 150 -0.72 -22.53 -20.93
CA LEU A 150 0.02 -23.61 -21.59
C LEU A 150 0.60 -23.15 -22.94
N TYR A 151 -0.18 -22.42 -23.73
CA TYR A 151 0.26 -21.84 -25.00
C TYR A 151 -0.63 -20.66 -25.41
N ILE A 152 -0.09 -19.77 -26.25
CA ILE A 152 -0.82 -18.69 -26.89
C ILE A 152 -0.76 -18.95 -28.40
N CYS A 153 -1.92 -19.09 -29.04
CA CYS A 153 -2.02 -19.27 -30.49
C CYS A 153 -2.46 -17.94 -31.14
N LEU A 154 -1.66 -17.43 -32.07
CA LEU A 154 -2.02 -16.29 -32.91
C LEU A 154 -2.69 -16.87 -34.17
N LEU A 155 -4.01 -16.71 -34.24
CA LEU A 155 -4.77 -17.00 -35.47
C LEU A 155 -4.78 -15.73 -36.32
N TYR A 156 -4.21 -15.81 -37.53
CA TYR A 156 -4.27 -14.75 -38.56
C TYR A 156 -5.57 -14.86 -39.33
#